data_973d05095454587e0023ecbf93efcc22
#
_entry.id   973d05095454587e0023ecbf93efcc22
#
_cell.length_a   1.000
_cell.length_b   1.000
_cell.length_c   1.000
_cell.angle_alpha   90.00
_cell.angle_beta   90.00
_cell.angle_gamma   90.00
#
_symmetry.space_group_name_H-M   'P 1'
#
loop_
_entity.id
_entity.type
_entity.pdbx_description
1 polymer ?
#
loop_
_entity_poly.entity_id
_entity_poly.type
_entity_poly.pdbx_seq_one_letter_code
_entity_poly.pdbx_strand_id
1 'polypeptide(L)'
;MADQRKHDHGHDHSPGDGHDHAHGDAKHAEHRGHAQEHEHDHGHSHGHKTRFHDPAHAAEFDRRAMSDIRSSLTEKLIEMLTLKGGELVLDLATGTGRVARPLSRHIKEGKIVGVDQALAMLDVGHQHQEPIPSYLQSAGEADQLPFKTNTFDRAFVSFSLHHFGNPSGVVGEVLRVLKSGGRFVVLDPIIEEAKDSVDIALESKINQVFRRTHGGDFRYHTASSIQRLLTKAGYRVPRSNILSYSFNQEGMDGIPTGRHWLEAALEMEKEAPELAERMKKNYFTWHAHGDHVHVKGSFSYALITAVKPA
;
A
#
# COMPACT_ATOMS: atom_id res chain seq x y z
N MET A 1 19.05 56.41 34.84
CA MET A 1 18.46 56.21 36.17
C MET A 1 18.20 54.73 36.26
N ALA A 2 19.17 53.97 36.74
CA ALA A 2 19.36 53.50 38.15
C ALA A 2 18.13 52.69 38.60
N ASP A 3 18.20 51.47 38.98
CA ASP A 3 19.08 50.89 39.96
C ASP A 3 19.09 49.33 39.91
N GLN A 4 20.23 48.80 40.24
CA GLN A 4 20.56 47.40 40.48
C GLN A 4 20.06 46.98 41.86
N ARG A 5 19.79 45.67 42.08
CA ARG A 5 20.33 44.96 43.27
C ARG A 5 20.39 43.45 43.06
N LYS A 6 21.59 42.95 43.23
CA LYS A 6 22.02 41.56 43.46
C LYS A 6 21.59 41.10 44.88
N HIS A 7 21.33 39.83 45.08
CA HIS A 7 21.79 39.11 46.27
C HIS A 7 22.13 37.65 45.92
N ASP A 8 23.37 37.37 46.28
CA ASP A 8 24.13 36.13 46.23
C ASP A 8 24.09 35.53 47.65
N HIS A 9 23.91 34.23 47.79
CA HIS A 9 24.39 33.43 48.96
C HIS A 9 24.56 31.96 48.54
N GLY A 10 25.85 31.60 48.39
CA GLY A 10 26.31 30.25 48.40
C GLY A 10 26.47 29.72 49.83
N HIS A 11 26.41 28.40 49.99
CA HIS A 11 27.15 27.63 50.99
C HIS A 11 27.46 26.22 50.49
N ASP A 12 28.73 25.98 50.48
CA ASP A 12 29.54 24.79 50.29
C ASP A 12 29.50 23.91 51.53
N HIS A 13 29.56 22.57 51.38
CA HIS A 13 30.27 21.62 52.28
C HIS A 13 30.16 20.16 51.81
N SER A 14 31.27 19.59 51.39
CA SER A 14 31.67 18.19 51.45
C SER A 14 32.52 18.01 52.72
N PRO A 15 33.09 16.81 53.03
CA PRO A 15 32.90 15.39 52.70
C PRO A 15 32.97 14.45 53.93
N GLY A 16 32.99 13.11 53.73
CA GLY A 16 33.45 12.15 54.79
C GLY A 16 33.03 10.71 54.53
N ASP A 17 33.98 9.91 54.03
CA ASP A 17 34.56 8.63 54.53
C ASP A 17 33.56 7.50 54.91
N GLY A 18 33.56 6.33 54.31
CA GLY A 18 34.58 5.30 54.23
C GLY A 18 34.35 4.20 55.27
N HIS A 19 34.02 2.99 54.85
CA HIS A 19 34.46 1.76 55.55
C HIS A 19 34.22 0.48 54.72
N ASP A 20 35.30 -0.18 54.41
CA ASP A 20 35.44 -1.59 53.99
C ASP A 20 35.01 -2.53 55.09
N HIS A 21 34.45 -3.69 54.74
CA HIS A 21 34.76 -4.99 55.32
C HIS A 21 34.45 -6.15 54.42
N ALA A 22 35.48 -6.96 54.22
CA ALA A 22 35.52 -8.22 53.48
C ALA A 22 35.14 -9.44 54.34
N HIS A 23 34.96 -10.54 53.62
CA HIS A 23 35.07 -11.97 53.99
C HIS A 23 33.78 -12.78 54.20
N GLY A 24 33.75 -13.92 53.52
CA GLY A 24 33.09 -15.12 53.96
C GLY A 24 32.62 -16.04 52.83
N ASP A 25 33.51 -16.95 52.39
CA ASP A 25 33.20 -18.14 51.59
C ASP A 25 32.24 -19.09 52.31
N ALA A 26 31.27 -19.70 51.59
CA ALA A 26 30.85 -21.08 51.82
C ALA A 26 30.11 -21.66 50.62
N LYS A 27 30.63 -22.75 50.13
CA LYS A 27 30.04 -23.68 49.16
C LYS A 27 28.81 -24.37 49.73
N HIS A 28 27.75 -24.65 48.95
CA HIS A 28 27.21 -26.01 48.73
C HIS A 28 25.90 -26.01 47.91
N ALA A 29 25.93 -26.95 46.97
CA ALA A 29 24.88 -27.88 46.56
C ALA A 29 23.82 -27.45 45.51
N GLU A 30 23.94 -28.19 44.44
CA GLU A 30 23.02 -28.32 43.32
C GLU A 30 21.58 -28.65 43.74
N HIS A 31 20.60 -27.96 43.12
CA HIS A 31 19.31 -28.54 42.82
C HIS A 31 18.88 -28.10 41.42
N ARG A 32 18.85 -29.08 40.50
CA ARG A 32 18.25 -28.96 39.17
C ARG A 32 16.74 -28.81 39.34
N GLY A 33 16.23 -27.66 38.97
CA GLY A 33 14.81 -27.43 38.75
C GLY A 33 14.60 -27.05 37.28
N HIS A 34 14.03 -27.96 36.48
CA HIS A 34 13.57 -27.66 35.13
C HIS A 34 12.40 -26.66 35.19
N ALA A 35 12.66 -25.40 34.87
CA ALA A 35 11.63 -24.47 34.48
C ALA A 35 11.48 -24.60 32.95
N GLN A 36 10.39 -25.20 32.49
CA GLN A 36 9.97 -25.10 31.11
C GLN A 36 9.48 -23.66 30.88
N GLU A 37 10.30 -22.87 30.23
CA GLU A 37 9.89 -21.62 29.63
C GLU A 37 9.02 -21.97 28.41
N HIS A 38 7.71 -21.79 28.56
CA HIS A 38 6.81 -21.74 27.41
C HIS A 38 7.09 -20.41 26.68
N GLU A 39 7.98 -20.44 25.71
CA GLU A 39 8.05 -19.43 24.68
C GLU A 39 6.72 -19.47 23.90
N HIS A 40 5.82 -18.54 24.21
CA HIS A 40 4.75 -18.19 23.31
C HIS A 40 5.39 -17.43 22.14
N ASP A 41 5.77 -18.19 21.13
CA ASP A 41 6.13 -17.67 19.80
C ASP A 41 4.88 -17.00 19.20
N HIS A 42 4.69 -15.72 19.52
CA HIS A 42 3.86 -14.85 18.72
C HIS A 42 4.63 -14.56 17.43
N GLY A 43 4.48 -15.46 16.47
CA GLY A 43 5.01 -15.31 15.12
C GLY A 43 4.50 -14.03 14.48
N HIS A 44 5.11 -12.90 14.85
CA HIS A 44 5.10 -11.70 14.05
C HIS A 44 5.87 -12.02 12.78
N SER A 45 5.18 -12.34 11.71
CA SER A 45 5.76 -12.38 10.38
C SER A 45 6.41 -11.01 10.16
N HIS A 46 7.73 -10.96 10.28
CA HIS A 46 8.51 -9.83 9.81
C HIS A 46 8.34 -9.76 8.29
N GLY A 47 7.25 -9.13 7.85
CA GLY A 47 7.02 -8.81 6.45
C GLY A 47 8.27 -8.13 5.91
N HIS A 48 8.82 -8.65 4.83
CA HIS A 48 9.94 -8.02 4.13
C HIS A 48 9.57 -6.57 3.88
N LYS A 49 10.31 -5.62 4.50
CA LYS A 49 10.11 -4.19 4.28
C LYS A 49 10.15 -3.93 2.78
N THR A 50 9.02 -3.59 2.21
CA THR A 50 8.95 -3.24 0.80
C THR A 50 9.72 -1.95 0.55
N ARG A 51 10.12 -1.68 -0.69
CA ARG A 51 10.81 -0.44 -1.07
C ARG A 51 10.05 0.84 -0.67
N PHE A 52 8.75 0.77 -0.39
CA PHE A 52 7.93 1.90 0.06
C PHE A 52 8.31 2.42 1.45
N HIS A 53 9.04 1.64 2.25
CA HIS A 53 9.61 2.09 3.52
C HIS A 53 10.94 2.86 3.38
N ASP A 54 11.49 2.94 2.15
CA ASP A 54 12.69 3.71 1.85
C ASP A 54 12.32 5.17 1.53
N PRO A 55 12.82 6.17 2.28
CA PRO A 55 12.53 7.58 2.03
C PRO A 55 12.96 8.06 0.63
N ALA A 56 14.09 7.57 0.10
CA ALA A 56 14.55 7.94 -1.23
C ALA A 56 13.59 7.43 -2.31
N HIS A 57 13.08 6.20 -2.14
CA HIS A 57 12.08 5.65 -3.04
C HIS A 57 10.74 6.41 -2.94
N ALA A 58 10.29 6.75 -1.72
CA ALA A 58 9.07 7.52 -1.52
C ALA A 58 9.14 8.90 -2.18
N ALA A 59 10.28 9.61 -2.01
CA ALA A 59 10.51 10.89 -2.67
C ALA A 59 10.56 10.78 -4.20
N GLU A 60 11.21 9.74 -4.74
CA GLU A 60 11.23 9.46 -6.17
C GLU A 60 9.81 9.15 -6.70
N PHE A 61 9.05 8.32 -5.98
CA PHE A 61 7.66 8.02 -6.32
C PHE A 61 6.81 9.30 -6.40
N ASP A 62 6.94 10.22 -5.44
CA ASP A 62 6.15 11.45 -5.39
C ASP A 62 6.54 12.43 -6.51
N ARG A 63 7.84 12.56 -6.82
CA ARG A 63 8.34 13.41 -7.90
C ARG A 63 7.90 12.99 -9.29
N ARG A 64 7.63 11.69 -9.50
CA ARG A 64 7.15 11.20 -10.80
C ARG A 64 5.78 11.80 -11.08
N ALA A 65 5.66 12.51 -12.20
CA ALA A 65 4.36 13.01 -12.65
C ALA A 65 3.36 11.85 -12.76
N MET A 66 2.11 12.12 -12.41
CA MET A 66 1.03 11.18 -12.73
C MET A 66 0.93 11.08 -14.24
N SER A 67 0.97 9.87 -14.79
CA SER A 67 0.71 9.66 -16.20
C SER A 67 -0.75 10.01 -16.50
N ASP A 68 -1.04 10.34 -17.78
CA ASP A 68 -2.42 10.63 -18.24
C ASP A 68 -3.36 9.46 -17.93
N ILE A 69 -2.88 8.22 -18.04
CA ILE A 69 -3.63 7.02 -17.67
C ILE A 69 -4.01 7.04 -16.20
N ARG A 70 -3.06 7.32 -15.28
CA ARG A 70 -3.34 7.38 -13.84
C ARG A 70 -4.29 8.52 -13.50
N SER A 71 -4.12 9.68 -14.13
CA SER A 71 -5.00 10.84 -13.91
C SER A 71 -6.43 10.50 -14.32
N SER A 72 -6.63 9.96 -15.52
CA SER A 72 -7.94 9.55 -16.01
C SER A 72 -8.60 8.45 -15.14
N LEU A 73 -7.81 7.47 -14.68
CA LEU A 73 -8.30 6.43 -13.77
C LEU A 73 -8.70 6.99 -12.41
N THR A 74 -7.94 7.97 -11.88
CA THR A 74 -8.26 8.65 -10.63
C THR A 74 -9.56 9.44 -10.73
N GLU A 75 -9.79 10.16 -11.82
CA GLU A 75 -11.05 10.86 -12.05
C GLU A 75 -12.25 9.90 -12.05
N LYS A 76 -12.13 8.77 -12.76
CA LYS A 76 -13.18 7.74 -12.76
C LYS A 76 -13.42 7.12 -11.38
N LEU A 77 -12.38 6.92 -10.58
CA LEU A 77 -12.53 6.47 -9.20
C LEU A 77 -13.32 7.49 -8.38
N ILE A 78 -12.98 8.78 -8.48
CA ILE A 78 -13.67 9.87 -7.78
C ILE A 78 -15.17 9.91 -8.16
N GLU A 79 -15.49 9.80 -9.45
CA GLU A 79 -16.87 9.72 -9.93
C GLU A 79 -17.63 8.55 -9.29
N MET A 80 -16.98 7.38 -9.16
CA MET A 80 -17.60 6.17 -8.59
C MET A 80 -17.87 6.28 -7.09
N LEU A 81 -17.16 7.14 -6.36
CA LEU A 81 -17.44 7.43 -4.96
C LEU A 81 -18.77 8.16 -4.76
N THR A 82 -19.28 8.86 -5.77
CA THR A 82 -20.56 9.62 -5.74
C THR A 82 -20.67 10.53 -4.51
N LEU A 83 -19.70 11.42 -4.39
CA LEU A 83 -19.59 12.33 -3.25
C LEU A 83 -20.65 13.44 -3.30
N LYS A 84 -21.11 13.88 -2.13
CA LYS A 84 -22.00 15.03 -1.93
C LYS A 84 -21.29 16.19 -1.24
N GLY A 85 -20.06 15.95 -0.73
CA GLY A 85 -19.17 16.95 -0.15
C GLY A 85 -19.05 16.93 1.39
N GLY A 86 -19.93 16.20 2.08
CA GLY A 86 -19.91 16.08 3.55
C GLY A 86 -19.40 14.74 4.08
N GLU A 87 -18.93 13.87 3.21
CA GLU A 87 -18.56 12.51 3.59
C GLU A 87 -17.24 12.44 4.37
N LEU A 88 -17.17 11.46 5.28
CA LEU A 88 -15.92 10.98 5.82
C LEU A 88 -15.42 9.81 4.93
N VAL A 89 -14.31 10.04 4.25
CA VAL A 89 -13.75 9.13 3.24
C VAL A 89 -12.46 8.49 3.74
N LEU A 90 -12.34 7.17 3.61
CA LEU A 90 -11.10 6.44 3.85
C LEU A 90 -10.33 6.25 2.54
N ASP A 91 -9.09 6.71 2.49
CA ASP A 91 -8.11 6.42 1.44
C ASP A 91 -7.14 5.36 1.97
N LEU A 92 -7.33 4.11 1.56
CA LEU A 92 -6.56 2.97 2.04
C LEU A 92 -5.28 2.79 1.21
N ALA A 93 -4.14 2.64 1.88
CA ALA A 93 -2.80 2.68 1.29
C ALA A 93 -2.60 3.99 0.50
N THR A 94 -2.79 5.10 1.20
CA THR A 94 -2.82 6.45 0.63
C THR A 94 -1.47 6.88 0.01
N GLY A 95 -0.36 6.24 0.43
CA GLY A 95 0.98 6.60 -0.02
C GLY A 95 1.30 8.05 0.30
N THR A 96 1.75 8.81 -0.69
CA THR A 96 2.02 10.25 -0.56
C THR A 96 0.76 11.12 -0.74
N GLY A 97 -0.43 10.54 -0.77
CA GLY A 97 -1.71 11.27 -0.90
C GLY A 97 -2.07 11.72 -2.32
N ARG A 98 -1.51 11.07 -3.34
CA ARG A 98 -1.69 11.46 -4.76
C ARG A 98 -3.15 11.42 -5.25
N VAL A 99 -3.99 10.56 -4.67
CA VAL A 99 -5.43 10.48 -4.97
C VAL A 99 -6.22 11.38 -4.03
N ALA A 100 -5.86 11.46 -2.76
CA ALA A 100 -6.53 12.32 -1.78
C ALA A 100 -6.55 13.81 -2.20
N ARG A 101 -5.50 14.29 -2.87
CA ARG A 101 -5.40 15.70 -3.32
C ARG A 101 -6.46 16.11 -4.34
N PRO A 102 -6.58 15.46 -5.51
CA PRO A 102 -7.68 15.78 -6.43
C PRO A 102 -9.04 15.51 -5.82
N LEU A 103 -9.16 14.46 -4.98
CA LEU A 103 -10.38 14.14 -4.26
C LEU A 103 -10.83 15.25 -3.31
N SER A 104 -9.90 15.94 -2.66
CA SER A 104 -10.21 17.02 -1.68
C SER A 104 -11.04 18.16 -2.27
N ARG A 105 -10.96 18.38 -3.57
CA ARG A 105 -11.76 19.39 -4.29
C ARG A 105 -13.26 19.08 -4.28
N HIS A 106 -13.61 17.80 -4.02
CA HIS A 106 -14.99 17.32 -3.94
C HIS A 106 -15.51 17.23 -2.49
N ILE A 107 -14.63 17.48 -1.50
CA ILE A 107 -14.96 17.47 -0.07
C ILE A 107 -15.01 18.91 0.44
N LYS A 108 -16.20 19.39 0.79
CA LYS A 108 -16.43 20.75 1.29
C LYS A 108 -16.46 20.80 2.81
N GLU A 109 -17.28 19.93 3.43
CA GLU A 109 -17.53 19.89 4.88
C GLU A 109 -17.04 18.57 5.49
N GLY A 110 -16.79 17.54 4.66
CA GLY A 110 -16.29 16.23 5.06
C GLY A 110 -14.79 16.20 5.32
N LYS A 111 -14.26 15.00 5.44
CA LYS A 111 -12.83 14.73 5.62
C LYS A 111 -12.41 13.52 4.81
N ILE A 112 -11.15 13.51 4.40
CA ILE A 112 -10.44 12.34 3.86
C ILE A 112 -9.44 11.89 4.92
N VAL A 113 -9.44 10.62 5.26
CA VAL A 113 -8.44 10.00 6.14
C VAL A 113 -7.65 9.01 5.32
N GLY A 114 -6.39 9.33 5.06
CA GLY A 114 -5.44 8.45 4.40
C GLY A 114 -4.74 7.56 5.43
N VAL A 115 -4.68 6.26 5.16
CA VAL A 115 -3.96 5.29 5.99
C VAL A 115 -2.90 4.61 5.15
N ASP A 116 -1.68 4.52 5.68
CA ASP A 116 -0.59 3.76 5.07
C ASP A 116 0.32 3.18 6.16
N GLN A 117 0.87 2.00 5.93
CA GLN A 117 1.85 1.38 6.82
C GLN A 117 3.27 1.95 6.63
N ALA A 118 3.56 2.52 5.46
CA ALA A 118 4.85 3.03 5.09
C ALA A 118 5.02 4.49 5.55
N LEU A 119 5.62 4.70 6.72
CA LEU A 119 5.87 6.04 7.27
C LEU A 119 6.61 6.94 6.29
N ALA A 120 7.59 6.42 5.54
CA ALA A 120 8.31 7.19 4.54
C ALA A 120 7.40 7.78 3.46
N MET A 121 6.35 7.06 3.06
CA MET A 121 5.34 7.59 2.12
C MET A 121 4.52 8.72 2.73
N LEU A 122 4.09 8.56 3.99
CA LEU A 122 3.32 9.59 4.71
C LEU A 122 4.17 10.85 4.94
N ASP A 123 5.43 10.69 5.35
CA ASP A 123 6.36 11.80 5.60
C ASP A 123 6.59 12.63 4.33
N VAL A 124 6.84 11.97 3.19
CA VAL A 124 6.97 12.65 1.90
C VAL A 124 5.67 13.38 1.54
N GLY A 125 4.53 12.73 1.73
CA GLY A 125 3.22 13.35 1.51
C GLY A 125 3.00 14.61 2.35
N HIS A 126 3.56 14.65 3.56
CA HIS A 126 3.50 15.81 4.46
C HIS A 126 4.43 16.94 4.03
N GLN A 127 5.65 16.60 3.59
CA GLN A 127 6.70 17.59 3.30
C GLN A 127 6.49 18.36 1.99
N HIS A 128 5.88 17.75 1.00
CA HIS A 128 5.81 18.28 -0.36
C HIS A 128 4.61 19.16 -0.67
N GLN A 129 3.74 19.50 0.32
CA GLN A 129 2.43 20.04 -0.05
C GLN A 129 1.91 21.08 0.89
N GLU A 130 1.24 22.05 0.28
CA GLU A 130 0.28 22.89 0.98
C GLU A 130 -0.67 22.02 1.80
N PRO A 131 -0.87 22.30 3.09
CA PRO A 131 -1.81 21.56 3.91
C PRO A 131 -3.21 21.57 3.30
N ILE A 132 -3.81 20.41 3.13
CA ILE A 132 -5.20 20.27 2.70
C ILE A 132 -6.06 20.12 3.95
N PRO A 133 -6.87 21.12 4.34
CA PRO A 133 -7.60 21.08 5.61
C PRO A 133 -8.57 19.91 5.73
N SER A 134 -9.04 19.36 4.60
CA SER A 134 -9.92 18.20 4.55
C SER A 134 -9.21 16.86 4.52
N TYR A 135 -7.87 16.81 4.48
CA TYR A 135 -7.09 15.58 4.40
C TYR A 135 -6.23 15.36 5.64
N LEU A 136 -6.40 14.22 6.27
CA LEU A 136 -5.67 13.75 7.44
C LEU A 136 -4.93 12.46 7.08
N GLN A 137 -3.73 12.26 7.61
CA GLN A 137 -2.95 11.04 7.42
C GLN A 137 -2.77 10.30 8.74
N SER A 138 -2.79 8.98 8.69
CA SER A 138 -2.57 8.09 9.83
C SER A 138 -1.70 6.91 9.40
N ALA A 139 -0.73 6.57 10.22
CA ALA A 139 -0.04 5.29 10.09
C ALA A 139 -0.97 4.16 10.57
N GLY A 140 -0.97 3.02 9.84
CA GLY A 140 -1.78 1.86 10.22
C GLY A 140 -1.71 0.74 9.19
N GLU A 141 -1.96 -0.47 9.69
CA GLU A 141 -2.08 -1.66 8.85
C GLU A 141 -3.48 -1.73 8.23
N ALA A 142 -3.53 -2.12 6.95
CA ALA A 142 -4.77 -2.14 6.19
C ALA A 142 -5.79 -3.19 6.67
N ASP A 143 -5.31 -4.28 7.28
CA ASP A 143 -6.13 -5.37 7.84
C ASP A 143 -6.37 -5.24 9.35
N GLN A 144 -5.91 -4.11 9.98
CA GLN A 144 -6.14 -3.77 11.38
C GLN A 144 -6.34 -2.25 11.55
N LEU A 145 -7.41 -1.73 10.95
CA LEU A 145 -7.66 -0.29 10.91
C LEU A 145 -7.97 0.28 12.30
N PRO A 146 -7.30 1.37 12.74
CA PRO A 146 -7.47 1.94 14.08
C PRO A 146 -8.75 2.78 14.23
N PHE A 147 -9.83 2.38 13.56
CA PHE A 147 -11.09 3.10 13.57
C PHE A 147 -12.23 2.24 14.12
N LYS A 148 -13.23 2.91 14.67
CA LYS A 148 -14.46 2.27 15.13
C LYS A 148 -15.28 1.72 13.96
N THR A 149 -16.09 0.70 14.23
CA THR A 149 -17.10 0.18 13.30
C THR A 149 -18.04 1.31 12.86
N ASN A 150 -18.48 1.28 11.60
CA ASN A 150 -19.43 2.24 11.03
C ASN A 150 -18.97 3.71 11.13
N THR A 151 -17.71 3.97 10.82
CA THR A 151 -17.11 5.33 10.85
C THR A 151 -17.22 6.06 9.51
N PHE A 152 -16.89 5.39 8.40
CA PHE A 152 -16.74 6.02 7.10
C PHE A 152 -17.98 5.91 6.22
N ASP A 153 -18.27 6.95 5.46
CA ASP A 153 -19.33 6.97 4.46
C ASP A 153 -18.87 6.34 3.14
N ARG A 154 -17.58 6.56 2.83
CA ARG A 154 -16.90 6.07 1.62
C ARG A 154 -15.54 5.53 1.97
N ALA A 155 -15.08 4.56 1.19
CA ALA A 155 -13.70 4.09 1.21
C ALA A 155 -13.23 3.79 -0.20
N PHE A 156 -11.93 3.88 -0.43
CA PHE A 156 -11.34 3.40 -1.66
C PHE A 156 -9.93 2.87 -1.44
N VAL A 157 -9.49 2.05 -2.37
CA VAL A 157 -8.10 1.64 -2.55
C VAL A 157 -7.74 1.81 -4.02
N SER A 158 -6.57 2.37 -4.28
CA SER A 158 -6.11 2.59 -5.65
C SER A 158 -4.67 2.13 -5.86
N PHE A 159 -4.45 1.26 -6.84
CA PHE A 159 -3.15 0.73 -7.22
C PHE A 159 -2.38 0.09 -6.05
N SER A 160 -3.10 -0.57 -5.13
CA SER A 160 -2.50 -1.13 -3.91
C SER A 160 -3.04 -2.49 -3.50
N LEU A 161 -4.20 -2.94 -4.00
CA LEU A 161 -4.79 -4.23 -3.63
C LEU A 161 -3.84 -5.40 -3.91
N HIS A 162 -3.09 -5.32 -5.00
CA HIS A 162 -2.10 -6.32 -5.42
C HIS A 162 -0.85 -6.39 -4.53
N HIS A 163 -0.69 -5.48 -3.57
CA HIS A 163 0.40 -5.50 -2.58
C HIS A 163 0.01 -6.14 -1.25
N PHE A 164 -1.27 -6.38 -0.99
CA PHE A 164 -1.70 -6.91 0.30
C PHE A 164 -1.49 -8.43 0.41
N GLY A 165 -0.72 -8.87 1.41
CA GLY A 165 -0.53 -10.29 1.72
C GLY A 165 -1.82 -10.96 2.21
N ASN A 166 -2.69 -10.20 2.90
CA ASN A 166 -3.99 -10.65 3.40
C ASN A 166 -5.15 -9.80 2.84
N PRO A 167 -5.46 -9.86 1.54
CA PRO A 167 -6.53 -9.05 0.96
C PRO A 167 -7.91 -9.36 1.55
N SER A 168 -8.14 -10.56 2.07
CA SER A 168 -9.41 -10.93 2.73
C SER A 168 -9.59 -10.19 4.06
N GLY A 169 -8.54 -10.09 4.88
CA GLY A 169 -8.54 -9.30 6.11
C GLY A 169 -8.78 -7.82 5.81
N VAL A 170 -8.06 -7.29 4.81
CA VAL A 170 -8.20 -5.89 4.39
C VAL A 170 -9.64 -5.54 3.98
N VAL A 171 -10.27 -6.29 3.09
CA VAL A 171 -11.64 -5.98 2.68
C VAL A 171 -12.66 -6.18 3.81
N GLY A 172 -12.38 -7.10 4.75
CA GLY A 172 -13.18 -7.30 5.97
C GLY A 172 -13.09 -6.09 6.90
N GLU A 173 -11.90 -5.55 7.12
CA GLU A 173 -11.68 -4.35 7.94
C GLU A 173 -12.35 -3.11 7.31
N VAL A 174 -12.23 -2.92 6.00
CA VAL A 174 -12.95 -1.85 5.30
C VAL A 174 -14.46 -2.04 5.46
N LEU A 175 -14.99 -3.27 5.35
CA LEU A 175 -16.42 -3.54 5.60
C LEU A 175 -16.81 -3.16 7.03
N ARG A 176 -15.99 -3.50 8.02
CA ARG A 176 -16.24 -3.17 9.42
C ARG A 176 -16.36 -1.67 9.64
N VAL A 177 -15.39 -0.90 9.11
CA VAL A 177 -15.33 0.56 9.36
C VAL A 177 -16.29 1.37 8.50
N LEU A 178 -16.83 0.82 7.40
CA LEU A 178 -17.87 1.48 6.62
C LEU A 178 -19.20 1.48 7.34
N LYS A 179 -19.95 2.56 7.20
CA LYS A 179 -21.37 2.64 7.62
C LYS A 179 -22.24 1.73 6.74
N SER A 180 -23.40 1.30 7.25
CA SER A 180 -24.43 0.64 6.44
C SER A 180 -24.78 1.49 5.22
N GLY A 181 -24.86 0.90 4.05
CA GLY A 181 -25.00 1.61 2.77
C GLY A 181 -23.76 2.34 2.30
N GLY A 182 -22.67 2.30 3.08
CA GLY A 182 -21.37 2.88 2.70
C GLY A 182 -20.78 2.18 1.47
N ARG A 183 -19.98 2.92 0.72
CA ARG A 183 -19.42 2.46 -0.56
C ARG A 183 -17.92 2.29 -0.48
N PHE A 184 -17.43 1.18 -1.00
CA PHE A 184 -16.02 0.89 -1.23
C PHE A 184 -15.74 0.82 -2.71
N VAL A 185 -14.75 1.56 -3.20
CA VAL A 185 -14.31 1.53 -4.59
C VAL A 185 -12.89 0.97 -4.67
N VAL A 186 -12.72 -0.07 -5.48
CA VAL A 186 -11.43 -0.68 -5.77
C VAL A 186 -11.02 -0.30 -7.18
N LEU A 187 -9.85 0.33 -7.31
CA LEU A 187 -9.19 0.59 -8.57
C LEU A 187 -7.82 -0.09 -8.56
N ASP A 188 -7.66 -1.12 -9.40
CA ASP A 188 -6.39 -1.86 -9.41
C ASP A 188 -6.05 -2.38 -10.82
N PRO A 189 -4.76 -2.46 -11.20
CA PRO A 189 -4.37 -3.17 -12.40
C PRO A 189 -4.71 -4.64 -12.28
N ILE A 190 -5.18 -5.23 -13.38
CA ILE A 190 -5.59 -6.62 -13.41
C ILE A 190 -4.88 -7.39 -14.53
N ILE A 191 -4.80 -8.69 -14.35
CA ILE A 191 -4.47 -9.63 -15.42
C ILE A 191 -5.72 -10.29 -15.98
N GLU A 192 -5.57 -10.82 -17.20
CA GLU A 192 -6.63 -11.55 -17.88
C GLU A 192 -7.00 -12.84 -17.13
N GLU A 193 -8.26 -13.27 -17.27
CA GLU A 193 -8.70 -14.57 -16.75
C GLU A 193 -8.00 -15.69 -17.49
N ALA A 194 -7.37 -16.61 -16.77
CA ALA A 194 -6.72 -17.77 -17.35
C ALA A 194 -7.74 -18.70 -18.04
N LYS A 195 -7.49 -19.05 -19.29
CA LYS A 195 -8.34 -19.92 -20.13
C LYS A 195 -7.80 -21.33 -20.25
N ASP A 196 -6.49 -21.49 -20.08
CA ASP A 196 -5.78 -22.75 -20.21
C ASP A 196 -4.52 -22.79 -19.30
N SER A 197 -3.78 -23.90 -19.37
CA SER A 197 -2.57 -24.10 -18.57
C SER A 197 -1.45 -23.12 -18.92
N VAL A 198 -1.40 -22.63 -20.16
CA VAL A 198 -0.39 -21.64 -20.59
C VAL A 198 -0.67 -20.28 -19.96
N ASP A 199 -1.95 -19.86 -19.89
CA ASP A 199 -2.35 -18.64 -19.20
C ASP A 199 -2.02 -18.72 -17.69
N ILE A 200 -2.23 -19.88 -17.05
CA ILE A 200 -1.87 -20.11 -15.64
C ILE A 200 -0.36 -19.99 -15.44
N ALA A 201 0.44 -20.57 -16.32
CA ALA A 201 1.89 -20.48 -16.29
C ALA A 201 2.38 -19.04 -16.53
N LEU A 202 1.74 -18.32 -17.46
CA LEU A 202 2.02 -16.91 -17.72
C LEU A 202 1.72 -16.04 -16.49
N GLU A 203 0.55 -16.20 -15.86
CA GLU A 203 0.22 -15.51 -14.60
C GLU A 203 1.27 -15.76 -13.52
N SER A 204 1.67 -17.03 -13.35
CA SER A 204 2.68 -17.41 -12.37
C SER A 204 4.02 -16.72 -12.64
N LYS A 205 4.48 -16.71 -13.90
CA LYS A 205 5.75 -16.08 -14.30
C LYS A 205 5.71 -14.56 -14.13
N ILE A 206 4.63 -13.90 -14.52
CA ILE A 206 4.43 -12.46 -14.30
C ILE A 206 4.54 -12.15 -12.80
N ASN A 207 3.76 -12.82 -11.96
CA ASN A 207 3.80 -12.60 -10.51
C ASN A 207 5.18 -12.89 -9.91
N GLN A 208 5.91 -13.90 -10.42
CA GLN A 208 7.28 -14.20 -9.98
C GLN A 208 8.24 -13.02 -10.25
N VAL A 209 8.20 -12.44 -11.45
CA VAL A 209 9.06 -11.30 -11.80
C VAL A 209 8.72 -10.09 -10.92
N PHE A 210 7.44 -9.78 -10.78
CA PHE A 210 7.00 -8.64 -9.98
C PHE A 210 7.34 -8.77 -8.49
N ARG A 211 7.30 -9.97 -7.91
CA ARG A 211 7.71 -10.20 -6.51
C ARG A 211 9.15 -9.81 -6.22
N ARG A 212 10.04 -9.91 -7.19
CA ARG A 212 11.46 -9.52 -7.02
C ARG A 212 11.62 -8.04 -6.66
N THR A 213 10.73 -7.19 -7.17
CA THR A 213 10.82 -5.74 -7.00
C THR A 213 9.75 -5.16 -6.08
N HIS A 214 8.61 -5.84 -5.90
CA HIS A 214 7.47 -5.34 -5.14
C HIS A 214 7.26 -6.05 -3.80
N GLY A 215 8.00 -7.12 -3.53
CA GLY A 215 7.89 -7.92 -2.30
C GLY A 215 7.13 -9.23 -2.50
N GLY A 216 7.33 -10.17 -1.58
CA GLY A 216 6.80 -11.55 -1.67
C GLY A 216 5.27 -11.65 -1.74
N ASP A 217 4.58 -10.69 -1.16
CA ASP A 217 3.11 -10.64 -1.09
C ASP A 217 2.46 -10.16 -2.40
N PHE A 218 3.26 -9.62 -3.32
CA PHE A 218 2.73 -9.10 -4.59
C PHE A 218 2.01 -10.19 -5.38
N ARG A 219 0.77 -9.87 -5.79
CA ARG A 219 -0.01 -10.69 -6.70
C ARG A 219 -1.01 -9.86 -7.50
N TYR A 220 -0.91 -9.93 -8.81
CA TYR A 220 -1.99 -9.43 -9.65
C TYR A 220 -3.26 -10.25 -9.47
N HIS A 221 -4.38 -9.58 -9.47
CA HIS A 221 -5.72 -10.14 -9.42
C HIS A 221 -6.37 -10.11 -10.80
N THR A 222 -7.34 -11.00 -11.03
CA THR A 222 -8.30 -10.86 -12.12
C THR A 222 -9.53 -10.09 -11.63
N ALA A 223 -10.32 -9.51 -12.54
CA ALA A 223 -11.54 -8.80 -12.17
C ALA A 223 -12.51 -9.70 -11.38
N SER A 224 -12.68 -10.97 -11.80
CA SER A 224 -13.55 -11.92 -11.12
C SER A 224 -13.03 -12.32 -9.74
N SER A 225 -11.71 -12.37 -9.55
CA SER A 225 -11.12 -12.67 -8.24
C SER A 225 -11.39 -11.55 -7.24
N ILE A 226 -11.30 -10.28 -7.65
CA ILE A 226 -11.64 -9.12 -6.81
C ILE A 226 -13.14 -9.14 -6.47
N GLN A 227 -14.02 -9.41 -7.45
CA GLN A 227 -15.47 -9.52 -7.18
C GLN A 227 -15.79 -10.62 -6.17
N ARG A 228 -15.18 -11.81 -6.32
CA ARG A 228 -15.34 -12.91 -5.37
C ARG A 228 -14.84 -12.55 -3.98
N LEU A 229 -13.70 -11.88 -3.89
CA LEU A 229 -13.13 -11.39 -2.64
C LEU A 229 -14.14 -10.48 -1.90
N LEU A 230 -14.67 -9.47 -2.58
CA LEU A 230 -15.64 -8.53 -2.02
C LEU A 230 -16.96 -9.22 -1.64
N THR A 231 -17.47 -10.09 -2.50
CA THR A 231 -18.74 -10.81 -2.24
C THR A 231 -18.62 -11.75 -1.04
N LYS A 232 -17.48 -12.48 -0.92
CA LYS A 232 -17.22 -13.34 0.25
C LYS A 232 -17.11 -12.57 1.55
N ALA A 233 -16.60 -11.35 1.50
CA ALA A 233 -16.54 -10.46 2.68
C ALA A 233 -17.92 -9.91 3.10
N GLY A 234 -18.96 -10.06 2.28
CA GLY A 234 -20.32 -9.64 2.59
C GLY A 234 -20.77 -8.36 1.86
N TYR A 235 -20.00 -7.86 0.92
CA TYR A 235 -20.43 -6.73 0.09
C TYR A 235 -21.45 -7.16 -0.98
N ARG A 236 -22.36 -6.25 -1.32
CA ARG A 236 -23.07 -6.26 -2.59
C ARG A 236 -22.21 -5.52 -3.63
N VAL A 237 -21.96 -6.14 -4.78
CA VAL A 237 -21.13 -5.58 -5.86
C VAL A 237 -22.01 -5.17 -7.05
N PRO A 238 -22.63 -3.96 -7.03
CA PRO A 238 -23.57 -3.52 -8.06
C PRO A 238 -22.91 -3.12 -9.37
N ARG A 239 -21.62 -2.81 -9.38
CA ARG A 239 -20.90 -2.35 -10.57
C ARG A 239 -19.47 -2.88 -10.58
N SER A 240 -19.09 -3.42 -11.73
CA SER A 240 -17.73 -3.85 -12.03
C SER A 240 -17.41 -3.44 -13.45
N ASN A 241 -16.51 -2.48 -13.61
CA ASN A 241 -16.02 -2.00 -14.89
C ASN A 241 -14.59 -2.50 -15.09
N ILE A 242 -14.30 -2.91 -16.32
CA ILE A 242 -12.93 -3.14 -16.78
C ILE A 242 -12.59 -1.99 -17.72
N LEU A 243 -11.53 -1.28 -17.40
CA LEU A 243 -11.05 -0.14 -18.17
C LEU A 243 -9.75 -0.56 -18.86
N SER A 244 -9.71 -0.53 -20.20
CA SER A 244 -8.52 -0.88 -20.97
C SER A 244 -7.90 0.37 -21.57
N TYR A 245 -6.59 0.50 -21.43
CA TYR A 245 -5.82 1.60 -22.01
C TYR A 245 -4.76 1.03 -22.94
N SER A 246 -4.89 1.43 -24.22
CA SER A 246 -3.98 1.03 -25.27
C SER A 246 -2.80 1.99 -25.37
N PHE A 247 -1.65 1.46 -25.76
CA PHE A 247 -0.43 2.23 -26.01
C PHE A 247 0.26 1.75 -27.28
N ASN A 248 0.99 2.67 -27.92
CA ASN A 248 1.77 2.41 -29.11
C ASN A 248 2.91 3.44 -29.14
N GLN A 249 4.08 3.11 -28.58
CA GLN A 249 5.13 4.08 -28.28
C GLN A 249 6.51 3.45 -28.15
N GLU A 250 7.52 4.30 -28.11
CA GLU A 250 8.87 3.91 -27.71
C GLU A 250 8.99 3.82 -26.18
N GLY A 251 9.46 2.67 -25.69
CA GLY A 251 9.63 2.39 -24.27
C GLY A 251 8.33 2.22 -23.51
N MET A 252 8.46 2.12 -22.17
CA MET A 252 7.34 1.90 -21.25
C MET A 252 7.07 3.10 -20.34
N ASP A 253 7.65 4.26 -20.64
CA ASP A 253 7.46 5.47 -19.82
C ASP A 253 6.01 5.96 -19.92
N GLY A 254 5.47 6.43 -18.80
CA GLY A 254 4.07 6.82 -18.71
C GLY A 254 3.07 5.67 -18.54
N ILE A 255 3.49 4.40 -18.73
CA ILE A 255 2.67 3.22 -18.49
C ILE A 255 2.89 2.77 -17.04
N PRO A 256 1.85 2.68 -16.21
CA PRO A 256 1.99 2.19 -14.83
C PRO A 256 2.62 0.80 -14.79
N THR A 257 3.72 0.65 -14.02
CA THR A 257 4.51 -0.58 -13.91
C THR A 257 5.09 -1.13 -15.24
N GLY A 258 5.04 -0.35 -16.32
CA GLY A 258 5.40 -0.79 -17.67
C GLY A 258 6.81 -1.36 -17.78
N ARG A 259 7.80 -0.78 -17.08
CA ARG A 259 9.19 -1.30 -17.09
C ARG A 259 9.27 -2.74 -16.59
N HIS A 260 8.54 -3.09 -15.52
CA HIS A 260 8.52 -4.46 -15.00
C HIS A 260 7.79 -5.44 -15.92
N TRP A 261 6.79 -4.97 -16.64
CA TRP A 261 6.13 -5.76 -17.68
C TRP A 261 7.10 -6.07 -18.85
N LEU A 262 7.88 -5.07 -19.27
CA LEU A 262 8.88 -5.28 -20.32
C LEU A 262 10.00 -6.21 -19.83
N GLU A 263 10.47 -6.07 -18.61
CA GLU A 263 11.44 -6.98 -17.99
C GLU A 263 10.94 -8.43 -18.01
N ALA A 264 9.68 -8.64 -17.57
CA ALA A 264 9.06 -9.96 -17.61
C ALA A 264 8.95 -10.51 -19.04
N ALA A 265 8.62 -9.68 -20.01
CA ALA A 265 8.51 -10.05 -21.41
C ALA A 265 9.86 -10.50 -22.01
N LEU A 266 10.91 -9.72 -21.78
CA LEU A 266 12.26 -10.02 -22.25
C LEU A 266 12.88 -11.27 -21.57
N GLU A 267 12.56 -11.49 -20.29
CA GLU A 267 12.95 -12.72 -19.60
C GLU A 267 12.25 -13.94 -20.20
N MET A 268 10.94 -13.85 -20.43
CA MET A 268 10.17 -14.94 -21.05
C MET A 268 10.62 -15.24 -22.47
N GLU A 269 10.99 -14.23 -23.25
CA GLU A 269 11.50 -14.44 -24.60
C GLU A 269 12.76 -15.33 -24.63
N LYS A 270 13.60 -15.24 -23.60
CA LYS A 270 14.83 -16.05 -23.45
C LYS A 270 14.57 -17.43 -22.83
N GLU A 271 13.74 -17.50 -21.79
CA GLU A 271 13.61 -18.65 -20.92
C GLU A 271 12.38 -19.51 -21.22
N ALA A 272 11.31 -18.91 -21.73
CA ALA A 272 10.00 -19.54 -21.94
C ALA A 272 9.28 -18.95 -23.19
N PRO A 273 9.76 -19.22 -24.42
CA PRO A 273 9.22 -18.58 -25.62
C PRO A 273 7.72 -18.76 -25.82
N GLU A 274 7.15 -19.87 -25.38
CA GLU A 274 5.70 -20.10 -25.43
C GLU A 274 4.94 -19.07 -24.59
N LEU A 275 5.45 -18.73 -23.40
CA LEU A 275 4.84 -17.70 -22.53
C LEU A 275 5.01 -16.31 -23.13
N ALA A 276 6.14 -16.05 -23.81
CA ALA A 276 6.36 -14.78 -24.50
C ALA A 276 5.35 -14.58 -25.64
N GLU A 277 5.08 -15.61 -26.44
CA GLU A 277 4.05 -15.55 -27.49
C GLU A 277 2.64 -15.37 -26.89
N ARG A 278 2.35 -16.04 -25.78
CA ARG A 278 1.07 -15.83 -25.07
C ARG A 278 0.96 -14.40 -24.50
N MET A 279 2.05 -13.85 -23.99
CA MET A 279 2.11 -12.46 -23.52
C MET A 279 1.88 -11.45 -24.65
N LYS A 280 2.49 -11.66 -25.82
CA LYS A 280 2.26 -10.87 -27.03
C LYS A 280 0.78 -10.87 -27.44
N LYS A 281 0.12 -12.02 -27.32
CA LYS A 281 -1.30 -12.17 -27.65
C LYS A 281 -2.22 -11.48 -26.65
N ASN A 282 -1.91 -11.58 -25.34
CA ASN A 282 -2.84 -11.16 -24.28
C ASN A 282 -2.62 -9.71 -23.82
N TYR A 283 -1.39 -9.18 -23.93
CA TYR A 283 -1.05 -7.87 -23.34
C TYR A 283 -0.40 -6.92 -24.34
N PHE A 284 0.82 -7.18 -24.80
CA PHE A 284 1.52 -6.27 -25.71
C PHE A 284 2.62 -6.98 -26.49
N THR A 285 2.93 -6.43 -27.66
CA THR A 285 4.09 -6.77 -28.48
C THR A 285 5.23 -5.81 -28.22
N TRP A 286 6.45 -6.28 -28.43
CA TRP A 286 7.68 -5.48 -28.33
C TRP A 286 8.63 -5.82 -29.48
N HIS A 287 9.35 -4.81 -29.96
CA HIS A 287 10.35 -4.94 -31.01
C HIS A 287 11.56 -4.10 -30.62
N ALA A 288 12.70 -4.74 -30.42
CA ALA A 288 13.95 -4.08 -30.09
C ALA A 288 14.67 -3.60 -31.36
N HIS A 289 15.12 -2.33 -31.38
CA HIS A 289 15.95 -1.74 -32.41
C HIS A 289 17.13 -0.99 -31.76
N GLY A 290 18.30 -1.65 -31.64
CA GLY A 290 19.42 -1.09 -30.88
C GLY A 290 19.05 -0.90 -29.41
N ASP A 291 19.22 0.33 -28.90
CA ASP A 291 18.90 0.70 -27.53
C ASP A 291 17.41 1.08 -27.31
N HIS A 292 16.61 1.04 -28.36
CA HIS A 292 15.20 1.39 -28.32
C HIS A 292 14.32 0.15 -28.39
N VAL A 293 13.17 0.21 -27.68
CA VAL A 293 12.15 -0.85 -27.72
C VAL A 293 10.81 -0.23 -28.00
N HIS A 294 10.26 -0.52 -29.15
CA HIS A 294 8.89 -0.13 -29.48
C HIS A 294 7.90 -1.11 -28.90
N VAL A 295 6.86 -0.59 -28.22
CA VAL A 295 5.85 -1.39 -27.55
C VAL A 295 4.44 -0.99 -28.01
N LYS A 296 3.59 -2.00 -28.23
CA LYS A 296 2.21 -1.80 -28.63
C LYS A 296 1.29 -2.82 -27.94
N GLY A 297 0.26 -2.35 -27.27
CA GLY A 297 -0.66 -3.23 -26.55
C GLY A 297 -1.69 -2.48 -25.72
N SER A 298 -2.18 -3.16 -24.70
CA SER A 298 -3.11 -2.57 -23.74
C SER A 298 -2.98 -3.23 -22.36
N PHE A 299 -3.22 -2.44 -21.31
CA PHE A 299 -3.42 -2.95 -19.95
C PHE A 299 -4.81 -2.64 -19.45
N SER A 300 -5.33 -3.55 -18.64
CA SER A 300 -6.66 -3.48 -18.06
C SER A 300 -6.59 -3.17 -16.57
N TYR A 301 -7.59 -2.41 -16.11
CA TYR A 301 -7.77 -2.02 -14.71
C TYR A 301 -9.19 -2.34 -14.29
N ALA A 302 -9.34 -2.93 -13.11
CA ALA A 302 -10.65 -3.11 -12.49
C ALA A 302 -11.04 -1.82 -11.76
N LEU A 303 -12.24 -1.33 -12.02
CA LEU A 303 -12.88 -0.27 -11.24
C LEU A 303 -14.20 -0.82 -10.71
N ILE A 304 -14.16 -1.33 -9.48
CA ILE A 304 -15.25 -2.09 -8.88
C ILE A 304 -15.85 -1.30 -7.72
N THR A 305 -17.16 -1.16 -7.73
CA THR A 305 -17.92 -0.58 -6.61
C THR A 305 -18.55 -1.69 -5.79
N ALA A 306 -18.29 -1.66 -4.50
CA ALA A 306 -18.89 -2.53 -3.50
C ALA A 306 -19.68 -1.69 -2.48
N VAL A 307 -20.80 -2.21 -1.99
CA VAL A 307 -21.67 -1.52 -1.04
C VAL A 307 -21.88 -2.41 0.16
N LYS A 308 -21.65 -1.86 1.37
CA LYS A 308 -22.00 -2.54 2.61
C LYS A 308 -23.53 -2.65 2.70
N PRO A 309 -24.09 -3.84 2.89
CA PRO A 309 -25.53 -3.98 3.13
C PRO A 309 -26.02 -3.15 4.33
N ALA A 310 -27.33 -2.88 4.37
CA ALA A 310 -27.98 -2.19 5.49
C ALA A 310 -27.99 -3.06 6.76
#